data_c33833d0111d2d08f02c76cc7756fd65
#
_entry.id   c33833d0111d2d08f02c76cc7756fd65
#
_cell.length_a   1.000
_cell.length_b   1.000
_cell.length_c   1.000
_cell.angle_alpha   90.00
_cell.angle_beta   90.00
_cell.angle_gamma   90.00
#
_symmetry.space_group_name_H-M   'P 1'
#
loop_
_entity.id
_entity.type
_entity.pdbx_description
1 polymer ?
#
loop_
_entity_poly.entity_id
_entity_poly.type
_entity_poly.pdbx_seq_one_letter_code
_entity_poly.pdbx_strand_id
1 'polypeptide(L)'
;LAIDQIAQSGLSSLSVIYYSAQLFSSVNAFRYFPQGFINDATGHSAFGGDYHWKMGLIAYCNNKYVNEMAAILNPTIHFHIGYFNKLPYAKKAWGVDVIPNVEELISIARIDWNNNEISWGFSRSALLSVDSDQKYLKNSLENLRSQWFESTQKMQRLEEENNQLFIDAYGLQNELMPDVPLSEITLACNPHYRYGGILTDEEREAKLQSDTVAELISYTIGCMMGRYSLDREGLIYAHAGNEGFKTLVEEGAYNRFPADGDGILPLTSQAWFEDDIAARVEEFVRTVWGTEHLEENLRFIADSLCLAAIKPVKKGGETSRETIRRYLSTQFFKDHLKTYKKRPIYWLFSSGKEKAFECLVYLHRYNETTLPRMRTEYVTPLLGQMDSRIERLRLQQNEAETAEAKRIGKEIDSLTKQLTELRSFDDQLKHYADMKIQLDLDDGVKVNYGKFGTLLAEVKAITGDKAE
;
A
#
# COMPACT_ATOMS: atom_id res chain seq x y z
N LEU A 1 13.82 -19.65 -13.70
CA LEU A 1 15.03 -20.27 -14.31
C LEU A 1 16.33 -19.81 -13.64
N ALA A 2 16.51 -18.51 -13.33
CA ALA A 2 17.72 -18.03 -12.63
C ALA A 2 17.73 -18.42 -11.14
N ILE A 3 16.59 -18.48 -10.48
CA ILE A 3 16.45 -18.86 -9.07
C ILE A 3 16.77 -20.35 -8.87
N ASP A 4 16.33 -21.22 -9.77
CA ASP A 4 16.60 -22.67 -9.69
C ASP A 4 18.08 -23.01 -9.94
N GLN A 5 18.78 -22.26 -10.80
CA GLN A 5 20.21 -22.46 -11.03
C GLN A 5 21.07 -22.00 -9.84
N ILE A 6 20.67 -20.98 -9.10
CA ILE A 6 21.34 -20.50 -7.89
C ILE A 6 21.12 -21.49 -6.73
N ALA A 7 19.95 -22.09 -6.61
CA ALA A 7 19.65 -23.11 -5.61
C ALA A 7 20.50 -24.39 -5.81
N GLN A 8 20.82 -24.74 -7.06
CA GLN A 8 21.67 -25.89 -7.39
C GLN A 8 23.17 -25.67 -7.17
N SER A 9 23.63 -24.43 -7.00
CA SER A 9 25.06 -24.10 -6.85
C SER A 9 25.60 -24.17 -5.42
N GLY A 10 24.88 -24.74 -4.47
CA GLY A 10 25.39 -24.94 -3.09
C GLY A 10 25.41 -23.67 -2.24
N LEU A 11 24.81 -22.57 -2.69
CA LEU A 11 24.67 -21.31 -1.95
C LEU A 11 23.61 -21.36 -0.83
N SER A 12 23.21 -22.58 -0.42
CA SER A 12 22.11 -22.84 0.52
C SER A 12 22.34 -22.40 1.98
N SER A 13 23.45 -21.73 2.29
CA SER A 13 23.76 -21.33 3.68
C SER A 13 24.11 -19.86 3.90
N LEU A 14 23.87 -18.98 2.92
CA LEU A 14 24.29 -17.58 2.99
C LEU A 14 23.19 -16.67 3.52
N SER A 15 23.28 -16.27 4.80
CA SER A 15 22.62 -15.07 5.30
C SER A 15 23.51 -13.86 4.98
N VAL A 16 22.91 -12.74 4.63
CA VAL A 16 23.61 -11.57 4.10
C VAL A 16 23.36 -10.37 5.02
N ILE A 17 24.38 -9.59 5.27
CA ILE A 17 24.25 -8.26 5.84
C ILE A 17 24.34 -7.28 4.69
N TYR A 18 23.27 -6.54 4.49
CA TYR A 18 23.13 -5.58 3.40
C TYR A 18 23.24 -4.16 3.92
N TYR A 19 24.03 -3.35 3.24
CA TYR A 19 24.05 -1.92 3.41
C TYR A 19 22.98 -1.31 2.49
N SER A 20 21.89 -0.83 3.08
CA SER A 20 20.94 0.03 2.38
C SER A 20 21.33 1.48 2.61
N ALA A 21 22.07 2.07 1.68
CA ALA A 21 22.07 3.52 1.57
C ALA A 21 20.66 3.93 1.14
N GLN A 22 19.82 4.34 2.10
CA GLN A 22 18.71 5.20 1.71
C GLN A 22 19.32 6.44 1.08
N LEU A 23 19.05 6.69 -0.17
CA LEU A 23 19.59 7.79 -1.00
C LEU A 23 19.45 9.20 -0.37
N PHE A 24 18.87 9.33 0.82
CA PHE A 24 18.55 10.58 1.48
C PHE A 24 18.70 10.57 3.01
N SER A 25 19.28 9.54 3.63
CA SER A 25 19.59 9.59 5.07
C SER A 25 21.09 9.78 5.30
N SER A 26 21.42 10.68 6.23
CA SER A 26 22.79 10.93 6.68
C SER A 26 23.36 9.80 7.56
N VAL A 27 22.59 8.77 7.86
CA VAL A 27 22.92 7.68 8.77
C VAL A 27 23.05 6.38 7.99
N ASN A 28 24.17 5.67 8.20
CA ASN A 28 24.38 4.34 7.64
C ASN A 28 23.44 3.34 8.29
N ALA A 29 22.79 2.49 7.47
CA ALA A 29 21.87 1.47 7.97
C ALA A 29 22.23 0.11 7.40
N PHE A 30 22.61 -0.82 8.26
CA PHE A 30 22.90 -2.20 7.90
C PHE A 30 21.73 -3.08 8.27
N ARG A 31 21.36 -4.02 7.40
CA ARG A 31 20.18 -4.87 7.57
C ARG A 31 20.52 -6.33 7.39
N TYR A 32 19.86 -7.18 8.16
CA TYR A 32 19.94 -8.63 8.01
C TYR A 32 19.00 -9.08 6.90
N PHE A 33 19.52 -9.82 5.94
CA PHE A 33 18.74 -10.48 4.92
C PHE A 33 18.82 -12.00 5.10
N PRO A 34 17.69 -12.68 5.21
CA PRO A 34 17.66 -14.13 5.25
C PRO A 34 18.13 -14.73 3.91
N GLN A 35 18.31 -16.04 3.90
CA GLN A 35 18.64 -16.79 2.70
C GLN A 35 17.58 -16.61 1.60
N GLY A 36 18.00 -16.62 0.34
CA GLY A 36 17.12 -16.55 -0.83
C GLY A 36 17.02 -15.17 -1.49
N PHE A 37 17.65 -14.14 -0.91
CA PHE A 37 17.72 -12.81 -1.51
C PHE A 37 18.90 -12.68 -2.47
N ILE A 38 18.68 -12.00 -3.59
CA ILE A 38 19.72 -11.63 -4.57
C ILE A 38 20.03 -10.15 -4.36
N ASN A 39 21.30 -9.82 -4.20
CA ASN A 39 21.75 -8.46 -3.98
C ASN A 39 22.27 -7.84 -5.29
N ASP A 40 21.92 -6.57 -5.49
CA ASP A 40 22.42 -5.74 -6.57
C ASP A 40 23.77 -5.10 -6.15
N ALA A 41 24.56 -4.69 -7.14
CA ALA A 41 25.85 -4.01 -6.97
C ALA A 41 25.76 -2.66 -6.22
N THR A 42 24.59 -2.04 -6.14
CA THR A 42 24.35 -0.82 -5.35
C THR A 42 24.24 -1.08 -3.86
N GLY A 43 24.00 -2.34 -3.48
CA GLY A 43 23.91 -2.78 -2.10
C GLY A 43 25.07 -3.68 -1.72
N HIS A 44 26.09 -3.08 -1.09
CA HIS A 44 27.25 -3.85 -0.61
C HIS A 44 26.84 -4.86 0.46
N SER A 45 27.27 -6.11 0.31
CA SER A 45 26.83 -7.20 1.17
C SER A 45 28.04 -7.93 1.77
N ALA A 46 27.94 -8.30 3.04
CA ALA A 46 28.90 -9.14 3.73
C ALA A 46 28.38 -10.57 3.82
N PHE A 47 29.18 -11.53 3.41
CA PHE A 47 28.86 -12.94 3.36
C PHE A 47 29.82 -13.75 4.24
N GLY A 48 29.37 -14.90 4.71
CA GLY A 48 30.19 -15.84 5.49
C GLY A 48 29.98 -15.67 7.00
N GLY A 49 30.93 -16.26 7.78
CA GLY A 49 30.83 -16.32 9.23
C GLY A 49 29.70 -17.23 9.75
N ASP A 50 29.76 -17.56 11.02
CA ASP A 50 28.68 -18.24 11.72
C ASP A 50 27.56 -17.25 12.13
N TYR A 51 26.55 -17.78 12.78
CA TYR A 51 25.42 -16.95 13.25
C TYR A 51 25.85 -15.87 14.25
N HIS A 52 26.71 -16.20 15.19
CA HIS A 52 27.20 -15.26 16.21
C HIS A 52 28.00 -14.13 15.57
N TRP A 53 28.86 -14.46 14.60
CA TRP A 53 29.62 -13.45 13.86
C TRP A 53 28.70 -12.48 13.11
N LYS A 54 27.61 -12.98 12.46
CA LYS A 54 26.64 -12.15 11.73
C LYS A 54 25.89 -11.21 12.65
N MET A 55 25.39 -11.72 13.79
CA MET A 55 24.69 -10.89 14.78
C MET A 55 25.61 -9.83 15.38
N GLY A 56 26.82 -10.21 15.74
CA GLY A 56 27.86 -9.26 16.20
C GLY A 56 28.20 -8.20 15.16
N LEU A 57 28.26 -8.57 13.87
CA LEU A 57 28.54 -7.61 12.80
C LEU A 57 27.38 -6.62 12.62
N ILE A 58 26.11 -7.06 12.72
CA ILE A 58 24.94 -6.17 12.67
C ILE A 58 24.97 -5.19 13.85
N ALA A 59 25.20 -5.67 15.07
CA ALA A 59 25.33 -4.83 16.26
C ALA A 59 26.42 -3.77 16.07
N TYR A 60 27.60 -4.20 15.61
CA TYR A 60 28.73 -3.33 15.35
C TYR A 60 28.43 -2.28 14.29
N CYS A 61 27.85 -2.67 13.15
CA CYS A 61 27.63 -1.75 12.04
C CYS A 61 26.52 -0.70 12.29
N ASN A 62 25.58 -0.98 13.21
CA ASN A 62 24.46 -0.08 13.51
C ASN A 62 24.65 0.66 14.84
N ASN A 63 25.86 0.78 15.37
CA ASN A 63 26.12 1.59 16.56
C ASN A 63 26.59 3.00 16.21
N LYS A 64 26.46 3.91 17.16
CA LYS A 64 26.80 5.33 17.01
C LYS A 64 28.29 5.55 16.72
N TYR A 65 29.18 4.79 17.32
CA TYR A 65 30.63 4.87 17.07
C TYR A 65 30.96 4.61 15.59
N VAL A 66 30.35 3.56 15.00
CA VAL A 66 30.61 3.23 13.59
C VAL A 66 30.02 4.31 12.68
N ASN A 67 28.86 4.88 13.02
CA ASN A 67 28.27 5.99 12.26
C ASN A 67 29.18 7.23 12.26
N GLU A 68 29.72 7.63 13.41
CA GLU A 68 30.67 8.74 13.51
C GLU A 68 31.97 8.47 12.74
N MET A 69 32.52 7.26 12.87
CA MET A 69 33.73 6.87 12.14
C MET A 69 33.48 6.82 10.62
N ALA A 70 32.34 6.34 10.20
CA ALA A 70 31.93 6.33 8.79
C ALA A 70 31.82 7.73 8.22
N ALA A 71 31.26 8.69 8.96
CA ALA A 71 31.15 10.08 8.57
C ALA A 71 32.53 10.75 8.40
N ILE A 72 33.51 10.41 9.27
CA ILE A 72 34.90 10.89 9.19
C ILE A 72 35.60 10.29 7.95
N LEU A 73 35.44 8.98 7.72
CA LEU A 73 36.13 8.27 6.64
C LEU A 73 35.54 8.57 5.27
N ASN A 74 34.24 8.82 5.21
CA ASN A 74 33.52 9.08 3.97
C ASN A 74 32.49 10.20 4.16
N PRO A 75 32.86 11.45 3.96
CA PRO A 75 31.94 12.59 4.05
C PRO A 75 30.99 12.70 2.86
N THR A 76 30.89 11.65 2.01
CA THR A 76 30.02 11.63 0.83
C THR A 76 28.79 10.72 1.05
N ILE A 77 27.77 10.89 0.20
CA ILE A 77 26.52 10.11 0.26
C ILE A 77 26.73 8.62 -0.09
N HIS A 78 27.80 8.30 -0.83
CA HIS A 78 28.07 6.93 -1.29
C HIS A 78 29.11 6.26 -0.40
N PHE A 79 28.67 5.29 0.41
CA PHE A 79 29.56 4.49 1.25
C PHE A 79 30.09 3.29 0.46
N HIS A 80 31.41 3.27 0.19
CA HIS A 80 32.06 2.19 -0.54
C HIS A 80 32.66 1.13 0.40
N ILE A 81 32.73 -0.12 -0.07
CA ILE A 81 33.30 -1.25 0.67
C ILE A 81 34.74 -0.99 1.18
N GLY A 82 35.49 -0.15 0.46
CA GLY A 82 36.83 0.24 0.87
C GLY A 82 36.87 1.06 2.17
N TYR A 83 35.80 1.83 2.47
CA TYR A 83 35.68 2.54 3.75
C TYR A 83 35.23 1.60 4.85
N PHE A 84 34.30 0.67 4.55
CA PHE A 84 33.90 -0.37 5.49
C PHE A 84 35.09 -1.15 6.03
N ASN A 85 36.00 -1.57 5.17
CA ASN A 85 37.22 -2.31 5.55
C ASN A 85 38.24 -1.48 6.38
N LYS A 86 38.05 -0.17 6.46
CA LYS A 86 38.88 0.73 7.29
C LYS A 86 38.28 1.04 8.65
N LEU A 87 37.03 0.61 8.89
CA LEU A 87 36.38 0.84 10.19
C LEU A 87 37.20 0.17 11.30
N PRO A 88 37.54 0.88 12.37
CA PRO A 88 38.32 0.33 13.46
C PRO A 88 37.55 -0.75 14.20
N TYR A 89 38.08 -1.93 14.23
CA TYR A 89 37.52 -3.10 14.86
C TYR A 89 38.29 -3.50 16.11
N ALA A 90 37.66 -3.42 17.27
CA ALA A 90 38.27 -3.86 18.54
C ALA A 90 37.76 -5.25 18.91
N LYS A 91 38.65 -6.23 18.98
CA LYS A 91 38.34 -7.61 19.34
C LYS A 91 37.59 -7.74 20.69
N LYS A 92 37.81 -6.81 21.63
CA LYS A 92 37.13 -6.75 22.92
C LYS A 92 35.64 -6.47 22.81
N ALA A 93 35.22 -5.68 21.80
CA ALA A 93 33.83 -5.35 21.60
C ALA A 93 32.96 -6.55 21.12
N TRP A 94 33.63 -7.55 20.56
CA TRP A 94 32.99 -8.77 20.05
C TRP A 94 32.71 -9.84 21.13
N GLY A 95 33.24 -9.66 22.33
CA GLY A 95 32.99 -10.54 23.46
C GLY A 95 31.76 -10.20 24.28
N VAL A 96 31.02 -9.16 23.88
CA VAL A 96 29.77 -8.76 24.54
C VAL A 96 28.63 -9.60 23.94
N ASP A 97 27.77 -10.13 24.81
CA ASP A 97 26.59 -10.85 24.37
C ASP A 97 25.52 -9.88 23.85
N VAL A 98 25.63 -9.52 22.57
CA VAL A 98 24.68 -8.62 21.86
C VAL A 98 23.55 -9.38 21.15
N ILE A 99 23.63 -10.72 21.11
CA ILE A 99 22.77 -11.53 20.27
C ILE A 99 21.29 -11.37 20.63
N PRO A 100 20.87 -11.47 21.90
CA PRO A 100 19.47 -11.33 22.24
C PRO A 100 18.89 -9.97 21.82
N ASN A 101 19.63 -8.89 21.98
CA ASN A 101 19.18 -7.54 21.59
C ASN A 101 19.07 -7.42 20.07
N VAL A 102 20.01 -7.98 19.30
CA VAL A 102 19.97 -7.95 17.84
C VAL A 102 18.82 -8.80 17.29
N GLU A 103 18.58 -9.98 17.85
CA GLU A 103 17.46 -10.84 17.46
C GLU A 103 16.12 -10.13 17.67
N GLU A 104 15.98 -9.48 18.80
CA GLU A 104 14.76 -8.71 19.11
C GLU A 104 14.61 -7.49 18.17
N LEU A 105 15.67 -6.75 17.90
CA LEU A 105 15.65 -5.65 16.92
C LEU A 105 15.25 -6.14 15.52
N ILE A 106 15.80 -7.27 15.07
CA ILE A 106 15.42 -7.88 13.79
C ILE A 106 13.94 -8.31 13.80
N SER A 107 13.47 -8.88 14.92
CA SER A 107 12.07 -9.31 15.08
C SER A 107 11.11 -8.13 14.97
N ILE A 108 11.35 -7.05 15.72
CA ILE A 108 10.54 -5.81 15.69
C ILE A 108 10.52 -5.23 14.26
N ALA A 109 11.68 -5.08 13.63
CA ALA A 109 11.77 -4.54 12.28
C ALA A 109 11.06 -5.41 11.23
N ARG A 110 11.09 -6.74 11.39
CA ARG A 110 10.39 -7.69 10.50
C ARG A 110 8.88 -7.61 10.67
N ILE A 111 8.39 -7.53 11.91
CA ILE A 111 6.95 -7.39 12.18
C ILE A 111 6.44 -6.07 11.57
N ASP A 112 7.14 -4.96 11.80
CA ASP A 112 6.79 -3.66 11.23
C ASP A 112 6.77 -3.68 9.70
N TRP A 113 7.79 -4.26 9.07
CA TRP A 113 7.86 -4.40 7.62
C TRP A 113 6.74 -5.27 7.06
N ASN A 114 6.40 -6.36 7.74
CA ASN A 114 5.35 -7.28 7.31
C ASN A 114 3.93 -6.72 7.47
N ASN A 115 3.74 -5.61 8.17
CA ASN A 115 2.48 -4.86 8.15
C ASN A 115 2.28 -4.06 6.85
N ASN A 116 3.29 -3.97 5.99
CA ASN A 116 3.21 -3.26 4.72
C ASN A 116 2.74 -4.20 3.60
N GLU A 117 1.72 -3.80 2.84
CA GLU A 117 1.12 -4.58 1.74
C GLU A 117 2.12 -5.03 0.67
N ILE A 118 3.23 -4.32 0.48
CA ILE A 118 4.29 -4.69 -0.48
C ILE A 118 5.30 -5.70 0.08
N SER A 119 5.21 -6.06 1.35
CA SER A 119 6.08 -7.10 1.94
C SER A 119 5.64 -8.49 1.48
N TRP A 120 6.61 -9.36 1.23
CA TRP A 120 6.34 -10.78 0.96
C TRP A 120 5.77 -11.53 2.17
N GLY A 121 6.04 -11.03 3.38
CA GLY A 121 5.49 -11.57 4.62
C GLY A 121 4.17 -10.92 5.07
N PHE A 122 3.56 -10.07 4.22
CA PHE A 122 2.27 -9.47 4.54
C PHE A 122 1.17 -10.53 4.62
N SER A 123 0.48 -10.60 5.75
CA SER A 123 -0.58 -11.58 5.99
C SER A 123 -1.98 -10.97 5.95
N ARG A 124 -2.16 -9.83 6.59
CA ARG A 124 -3.43 -9.08 6.66
C ARG A 124 -3.21 -7.64 7.11
N SER A 125 -4.21 -6.79 7.01
CA SER A 125 -4.16 -5.45 7.58
C SER A 125 -3.90 -5.50 9.09
N ALA A 126 -2.97 -4.68 9.58
CA ALA A 126 -2.63 -4.60 10.99
C ALA A 126 -3.84 -4.30 11.90
N LEU A 127 -4.82 -3.54 11.40
CA LEU A 127 -6.08 -3.26 12.12
C LEU A 127 -6.94 -4.50 12.39
N LEU A 128 -6.76 -5.58 11.60
CA LEU A 128 -7.46 -6.85 11.78
C LEU A 128 -6.70 -7.85 12.66
N SER A 129 -5.45 -7.55 13.00
CA SER A 129 -4.61 -8.40 13.86
C SER A 129 -4.79 -8.09 15.34
N VAL A 130 -5.44 -6.98 15.66
CA VAL A 130 -5.79 -6.59 17.02
C VAL A 130 -7.09 -7.30 17.41
N ASP A 131 -7.16 -7.77 18.64
CA ASP A 131 -8.18 -8.61 19.26
C ASP A 131 -9.57 -8.55 18.61
N SER A 132 -10.13 -9.70 18.20
CA SER A 132 -11.34 -9.84 17.38
C SER A 132 -12.65 -9.38 18.05
N ASP A 133 -12.63 -9.00 19.31
CA ASP A 133 -13.82 -8.55 20.07
C ASP A 133 -14.10 -7.03 19.95
N GLN A 134 -13.33 -6.30 19.16
CA GLN A 134 -13.52 -4.87 19.00
C GLN A 134 -14.70 -4.58 18.05
N LYS A 135 -15.77 -3.99 18.58
CA LYS A 135 -16.94 -3.54 17.79
C LYS A 135 -16.70 -2.18 17.08
N TYR A 136 -15.69 -1.44 17.52
CA TYR A 136 -15.35 -0.12 17.02
C TYR A 136 -13.97 -0.11 16.36
N LEU A 137 -13.92 0.29 15.11
CA LEU A 137 -12.66 0.47 14.38
C LEU A 137 -11.73 1.46 15.09
N LYS A 138 -12.28 2.50 15.71
CA LYS A 138 -11.52 3.46 16.51
C LYS A 138 -10.71 2.76 17.60
N ASN A 139 -11.32 1.85 18.35
CA ASN A 139 -10.65 1.12 19.44
C ASN A 139 -9.56 0.19 18.87
N SER A 140 -9.81 -0.45 17.71
CA SER A 140 -8.79 -1.26 17.04
C SER A 140 -7.57 -0.40 16.68
N LEU A 141 -7.78 0.82 16.19
CA LEU A 141 -6.68 1.73 15.86
C LEU A 141 -5.95 2.20 17.13
N GLU A 142 -6.65 2.56 18.19
CA GLU A 142 -6.04 3.00 19.46
C GLU A 142 -5.18 1.89 20.08
N ASN A 143 -5.65 0.64 20.07
CA ASN A 143 -4.87 -0.50 20.53
C ASN A 143 -3.64 -0.75 19.66
N LEU A 144 -3.79 -0.68 18.33
CA LEU A 144 -2.68 -0.82 17.39
C LEU A 144 -1.64 0.29 17.61
N ARG A 145 -2.07 1.54 17.82
CA ARG A 145 -1.17 2.66 18.13
C ARG A 145 -0.39 2.43 19.41
N SER A 146 -1.01 1.91 20.44
CA SER A 146 -0.33 1.56 21.71
C SER A 146 0.76 0.51 21.48
N GLN A 147 0.47 -0.56 20.73
CA GLN A 147 1.43 -1.59 20.40
C GLN A 147 2.61 -1.03 19.56
N TRP A 148 2.33 -0.19 18.60
CA TRP A 148 3.35 0.46 17.76
C TRP A 148 4.24 1.41 18.58
N PHE A 149 3.66 2.14 19.51
CA PHE A 149 4.41 3.01 20.42
C PHE A 149 5.33 2.19 21.33
N GLU A 150 4.83 1.11 21.93
CA GLU A 150 5.64 0.19 22.74
C GLU A 150 6.78 -0.42 21.93
N SER A 151 6.51 -0.87 20.70
CA SER A 151 7.53 -1.41 19.79
C SER A 151 8.60 -0.37 19.45
N THR A 152 8.20 0.87 19.20
CA THR A 152 9.10 1.99 18.92
C THR A 152 9.99 2.30 20.11
N GLN A 153 9.42 2.39 21.31
CA GLN A 153 10.19 2.61 22.54
C GLN A 153 11.11 1.44 22.86
N LYS A 154 10.67 0.21 22.62
CA LYS A 154 11.50 -0.99 22.83
C LYS A 154 12.69 -0.98 21.88
N MET A 155 12.48 -0.69 20.61
CA MET A 155 13.56 -0.58 19.62
C MET A 155 14.56 0.51 20.03
N GLN A 156 14.07 1.69 20.43
CA GLN A 156 14.93 2.79 20.90
C GLN A 156 15.85 2.35 22.05
N ARG A 157 15.29 1.73 23.09
CA ARG A 157 16.06 1.25 24.23
C ARG A 157 17.13 0.22 23.83
N LEU A 158 16.78 -0.74 22.96
CA LEU A 158 17.71 -1.76 22.50
C LEU A 158 18.84 -1.17 21.66
N GLU A 159 18.55 -0.15 20.82
CA GLU A 159 19.59 0.56 20.07
C GLU A 159 20.49 1.40 20.99
N GLU A 160 19.93 2.05 22.01
CA GLU A 160 20.69 2.79 23.05
C GLU A 160 21.56 1.86 23.88
N GLU A 161 21.05 0.69 24.28
CA GLU A 161 21.84 -0.35 24.96
C GLU A 161 22.98 -0.84 24.07
N ASN A 162 22.74 -1.09 22.79
CA ASN A 162 23.77 -1.47 21.83
C ASN A 162 24.84 -0.36 21.71
N ASN A 163 24.45 0.90 21.61
CA ASN A 163 25.37 2.03 21.58
C ASN A 163 26.22 2.08 22.86
N GLN A 164 25.60 1.95 24.04
CA GLN A 164 26.30 1.98 25.32
C GLN A 164 27.38 0.88 25.42
N LEU A 165 27.04 -0.35 24.99
CA LEU A 165 27.96 -1.48 24.98
C LEU A 165 29.23 -1.18 24.16
N PHE A 166 29.08 -0.61 22.97
CA PHE A 166 30.23 -0.26 22.13
C PHE A 166 30.98 0.97 22.63
N ILE A 167 30.30 2.00 23.14
CA ILE A 167 30.93 3.16 23.77
C ILE A 167 31.82 2.71 24.93
N ASP A 168 31.34 1.81 25.79
CA ASP A 168 32.10 1.28 26.91
C ASP A 168 33.29 0.41 26.44
N ALA A 169 33.07 -0.45 25.43
CA ALA A 169 34.12 -1.30 24.90
C ALA A 169 35.28 -0.53 24.25
N TYR A 170 34.98 0.64 23.66
CA TYR A 170 36.01 1.53 23.07
C TYR A 170 36.51 2.62 24.02
N GLY A 171 35.94 2.75 25.23
CA GLY A 171 36.36 3.75 26.21
C GLY A 171 35.98 5.18 25.84
N LEU A 172 34.84 5.39 25.17
CA LEU A 172 34.39 6.65 24.59
C LEU A 172 33.29 7.34 25.42
N GLN A 173 33.14 6.99 26.70
CA GLN A 173 32.04 7.49 27.55
C GLN A 173 32.07 9.01 27.75
N ASN A 174 33.22 9.67 27.55
CA ASN A 174 33.35 11.11 27.62
C ASN A 174 33.16 11.83 26.29
N GLU A 175 32.99 11.09 25.18
CA GLU A 175 32.98 11.62 23.83
C GLU A 175 31.64 11.35 23.11
N LEU A 176 30.99 10.24 23.43
CA LEU A 176 29.75 9.81 22.79
C LEU A 176 28.65 9.54 23.83
N MET A 177 27.42 9.90 23.47
CA MET A 177 26.21 9.59 24.22
C MET A 177 25.44 8.46 23.49
N PRO A 178 24.84 7.51 24.22
CA PRO A 178 24.14 6.38 23.59
C PRO A 178 22.78 6.74 23.01
N ASP A 179 22.22 7.90 23.34
CA ASP A 179 20.86 8.31 23.03
C ASP A 179 20.56 8.23 21.53
N VAL A 180 19.36 7.73 21.20
CA VAL A 180 18.87 7.64 19.83
C VAL A 180 17.55 8.43 19.71
N PRO A 181 17.48 9.47 18.90
CA PRO A 181 16.25 10.24 18.74
C PRO A 181 15.17 9.41 18.03
N LEU A 182 13.89 9.63 18.36
CA LEU A 182 12.77 8.93 17.74
C LEU A 182 12.75 9.05 16.21
N SER A 183 13.26 10.15 15.66
CA SER A 183 13.36 10.34 14.20
C SER A 183 14.33 9.37 13.51
N GLU A 184 15.20 8.71 14.26
CA GLU A 184 16.17 7.73 13.76
C GLU A 184 15.70 6.28 13.96
N ILE A 185 14.65 6.03 14.76
CA ILE A 185 14.06 4.70 14.93
C ILE A 185 13.29 4.30 13.67
N THR A 186 13.88 3.48 12.84
CA THR A 186 13.52 3.19 11.45
C THR A 186 12.35 2.20 11.31
N LEU A 187 11.23 2.47 12.00
CA LEU A 187 9.98 1.73 11.89
C LEU A 187 8.94 2.52 11.09
N ALA A 188 8.24 1.87 10.18
CA ALA A 188 7.16 2.48 9.42
C ALA A 188 5.96 2.89 10.29
N CYS A 189 5.77 2.21 11.42
CA CYS A 189 4.76 2.54 12.42
C CYS A 189 5.15 3.72 13.31
N ASN A 190 6.41 4.17 13.26
CA ASN A 190 6.90 5.33 14.01
C ASN A 190 6.65 6.62 13.21
N PRO A 191 5.73 7.50 13.63
CA PRO A 191 5.40 8.71 12.89
C PRO A 191 6.54 9.73 12.82
N HIS A 192 7.46 9.74 13.79
CA HIS A 192 8.64 10.64 13.77
C HIS A 192 9.62 10.26 12.64
N TYR A 193 9.76 8.97 12.35
CA TYR A 193 10.58 8.50 11.23
C TYR A 193 9.81 8.57 9.90
N ARG A 194 8.56 8.09 9.88
CA ARG A 194 7.73 7.99 8.67
C ARG A 194 7.45 9.34 8.02
N TYR A 195 7.21 10.37 8.84
CA TYR A 195 6.87 11.72 8.40
C TYR A 195 7.95 12.71 8.79
N GLY A 196 8.99 12.81 8.00
CA GLY A 196 10.05 13.78 8.21
C GLY A 196 9.57 15.24 8.12
N GLY A 197 10.46 16.19 8.40
CA GLY A 197 10.18 17.62 8.32
C GLY A 197 9.64 18.23 9.63
N ILE A 198 9.25 19.51 9.55
CA ILE A 198 8.77 20.30 10.69
C ILE A 198 7.26 20.08 10.82
N LEU A 199 6.87 19.00 11.52
CA LEU A 199 5.47 18.71 11.87
C LEU A 199 5.34 18.65 13.39
N THR A 200 4.17 19.03 13.93
CA THR A 200 3.85 18.76 15.33
C THR A 200 3.54 17.27 15.54
N ASP A 201 3.52 16.81 16.78
CA ASP A 201 3.21 15.42 17.07
C ASP A 201 1.75 15.11 16.72
N GLU A 202 0.83 16.06 16.92
CA GLU A 202 -0.57 15.95 16.52
C GLU A 202 -0.71 15.80 14.99
N GLU A 203 0.06 16.56 14.21
CA GLU A 203 0.06 16.45 12.75
C GLU A 203 0.62 15.10 12.27
N ARG A 204 1.66 14.59 12.93
CA ARG A 204 2.21 13.24 12.64
C ARG A 204 1.19 12.15 12.94
N GLU A 205 0.54 12.23 14.12
CA GLU A 205 -0.49 11.27 14.51
C GLU A 205 -1.70 11.32 13.58
N ALA A 206 -2.16 12.49 13.20
CA ALA A 206 -3.25 12.68 12.24
C ALA A 206 -2.92 12.06 10.88
N LYS A 207 -1.69 12.23 10.39
CA LYS A 207 -1.24 11.58 9.15
C LYS A 207 -1.17 10.08 9.29
N LEU A 208 -0.66 9.56 10.40
CA LEU A 208 -0.57 8.12 10.63
C LEU A 208 -1.96 7.47 10.69
N GLN A 209 -2.90 8.09 11.39
CA GLN A 209 -4.30 7.65 11.41
C GLN A 209 -4.89 7.61 9.99
N SER A 210 -4.71 8.69 9.22
CA SER A 210 -5.22 8.79 7.85
C SER A 210 -4.63 7.73 6.94
N ASP A 211 -3.31 7.54 6.99
CA ASP A 211 -2.60 6.54 6.18
C ASP A 211 -3.01 5.12 6.57
N THR A 212 -3.13 4.81 7.87
CA THR A 212 -3.55 3.48 8.36
C THR A 212 -4.95 3.12 7.89
N VAL A 213 -5.88 4.10 7.87
CA VAL A 213 -7.23 3.88 7.34
C VAL A 213 -7.22 3.75 5.81
N ALA A 214 -6.39 4.49 5.10
CA ALA A 214 -6.20 4.33 3.66
C ALA A 214 -5.62 2.95 3.30
N GLU A 215 -4.67 2.45 4.10
CA GLU A 215 -4.12 1.09 3.97
C GLU A 215 -5.17 0.01 4.24
N LEU A 216 -6.09 0.22 5.20
CA LEU A 216 -7.24 -0.67 5.41
C LEU A 216 -8.14 -0.71 4.17
N ILE A 217 -8.41 0.43 3.53
CA ILE A 217 -9.21 0.47 2.29
C ILE A 217 -8.48 -0.27 1.16
N SER A 218 -7.15 -0.12 1.04
CA SER A 218 -6.35 -0.87 0.06
C SER A 218 -6.48 -2.38 0.27
N TYR A 219 -6.33 -2.84 1.51
CA TYR A 219 -6.54 -4.25 1.86
C TYR A 219 -7.97 -4.73 1.57
N THR A 220 -8.97 -3.91 1.86
CA THR A 220 -10.37 -4.20 1.56
C THR A 220 -10.61 -4.41 0.05
N ILE A 221 -10.01 -3.55 -0.78
CA ILE A 221 -10.05 -3.71 -2.25
C ILE A 221 -9.31 -4.98 -2.66
N GLY A 222 -8.19 -5.31 -2.00
CA GLY A 222 -7.50 -6.58 -2.19
C GLY A 222 -8.37 -7.79 -1.90
N CYS A 223 -9.20 -7.75 -0.85
CA CYS A 223 -10.18 -8.79 -0.54
C CYS A 223 -11.29 -8.86 -1.62
N MET A 224 -11.81 -7.72 -2.07
CA MET A 224 -12.78 -7.67 -3.18
C MET A 224 -12.22 -8.30 -4.45
N MET A 225 -10.96 -8.04 -4.76
CA MET A 225 -10.26 -8.57 -5.95
C MET A 225 -9.81 -10.03 -5.79
N GLY A 226 -9.96 -10.61 -4.60
CA GLY A 226 -9.51 -11.97 -4.29
C GLY A 226 -7.99 -12.10 -4.10
N ARG A 227 -7.26 -10.99 -4.07
CA ARG A 227 -5.84 -10.99 -3.72
C ARG A 227 -5.61 -11.43 -2.28
N TYR A 228 -6.47 -10.99 -1.39
CA TYR A 228 -6.51 -11.33 0.03
C TYR A 228 -7.87 -11.93 0.42
N SER A 229 -7.98 -12.44 1.64
CA SER A 229 -9.21 -13.01 2.16
C SER A 229 -9.32 -12.79 3.68
N LEU A 230 -10.54 -12.77 4.19
CA LEU A 230 -10.81 -12.82 5.64
C LEU A 230 -10.76 -14.25 6.21
N ASP A 231 -10.74 -15.27 5.35
CA ASP A 231 -10.74 -16.69 5.72
C ASP A 231 -9.35 -17.30 5.74
N ARG A 232 -8.42 -16.77 4.95
CA ARG A 232 -7.03 -17.25 4.79
C ARG A 232 -6.05 -16.09 4.90
N GLU A 233 -4.89 -16.33 5.47
CA GLU A 233 -3.83 -15.31 5.60
C GLU A 233 -2.93 -15.24 4.36
N GLY A 234 -2.38 -14.05 4.13
CA GLY A 234 -1.39 -13.78 3.11
C GLY A 234 -1.98 -13.59 1.72
N LEU A 235 -1.11 -13.75 0.73
CA LEU A 235 -1.46 -13.63 -0.68
C LEU A 235 -2.21 -14.89 -1.13
N ILE A 236 -3.49 -14.75 -1.48
CA ILE A 236 -4.35 -15.87 -1.89
C ILE A 236 -4.28 -16.09 -3.39
N TYR A 237 -4.41 -14.99 -4.16
CA TYR A 237 -4.45 -15.09 -5.62
C TYR A 237 -3.56 -14.05 -6.32
N ALA A 238 -2.65 -14.56 -7.18
CA ALA A 238 -1.77 -13.77 -8.04
C ALA A 238 -1.34 -14.52 -9.31
N HIS A 239 -2.19 -15.40 -9.84
CA HIS A 239 -1.94 -16.09 -11.11
C HIS A 239 -2.36 -15.23 -12.31
N ALA A 240 -1.67 -15.40 -13.44
CA ALA A 240 -2.02 -14.70 -14.68
C ALA A 240 -3.35 -15.22 -15.27
N GLY A 241 -4.10 -14.34 -15.94
CA GLY A 241 -5.23 -14.74 -16.79
C GLY A 241 -6.48 -15.23 -16.05
N ASN A 242 -6.58 -14.98 -14.74
CA ASN A 242 -7.66 -15.50 -13.88
C ASN A 242 -7.70 -17.04 -13.74
N GLU A 243 -6.59 -17.72 -14.03
CA GLU A 243 -6.52 -19.19 -13.97
C GLU A 243 -6.64 -19.69 -12.53
N GLY A 244 -7.48 -20.71 -12.31
CA GLY A 244 -7.66 -21.34 -11.00
C GLY A 244 -8.44 -20.54 -9.98
N PHE A 245 -8.88 -19.32 -10.29
CA PHE A 245 -9.61 -18.47 -9.33
C PHE A 245 -10.92 -19.11 -8.87
N LYS A 246 -11.67 -19.70 -9.82
CA LYS A 246 -12.93 -20.38 -9.52
C LYS A 246 -12.74 -21.54 -8.53
N THR A 247 -11.67 -22.31 -8.67
CA THR A 247 -11.32 -23.41 -7.76
C THR A 247 -11.14 -22.89 -6.32
N LEU A 248 -10.43 -21.77 -6.14
CA LEU A 248 -10.27 -21.14 -4.81
C LEU A 248 -11.61 -20.72 -4.19
N VAL A 249 -12.52 -20.19 -5.01
CA VAL A 249 -13.88 -19.86 -4.55
C VAL A 249 -14.63 -21.12 -4.09
N GLU A 250 -14.58 -22.20 -4.89
CA GLU A 250 -15.20 -23.49 -4.57
C GLU A 250 -14.60 -24.16 -3.32
N GLU A 251 -13.31 -23.95 -3.07
CA GLU A 251 -12.59 -24.39 -1.85
C GLU A 251 -12.92 -23.55 -0.61
N GLY A 252 -13.78 -22.54 -0.73
CA GLY A 252 -14.19 -21.68 0.39
C GLY A 252 -13.14 -20.67 0.82
N ALA A 253 -12.24 -20.25 -0.08
CA ALA A 253 -11.23 -19.25 0.25
C ALA A 253 -11.82 -17.87 0.55
N TYR A 254 -13.08 -17.60 0.20
CA TYR A 254 -13.74 -16.29 0.31
C TYR A 254 -15.17 -16.39 0.87
N ASN A 255 -15.35 -17.16 1.95
CA ASN A 255 -16.68 -17.42 2.54
C ASN A 255 -17.22 -16.23 3.35
N ARG A 256 -16.37 -15.62 4.21
CA ARG A 256 -16.78 -14.52 5.09
C ARG A 256 -17.03 -13.22 4.34
N PHE A 257 -16.20 -12.95 3.34
CA PHE A 257 -16.33 -11.80 2.46
C PHE A 257 -16.05 -12.26 1.02
N PRO A 258 -17.08 -12.48 0.22
CA PRO A 258 -16.93 -12.99 -1.14
C PRO A 258 -16.11 -12.04 -2.00
N ALA A 259 -15.12 -12.60 -2.72
CA ALA A 259 -14.42 -11.85 -3.74
C ALA A 259 -15.37 -11.56 -4.91
N ASP A 260 -15.10 -10.49 -5.64
CA ASP A 260 -15.86 -10.12 -6.82
C ASP A 260 -15.83 -11.23 -7.89
N GLY A 261 -16.95 -11.46 -8.57
CA GLY A 261 -17.11 -12.59 -9.49
C GLY A 261 -16.28 -12.46 -10.76
N ASP A 262 -16.13 -11.26 -11.30
CA ASP A 262 -15.47 -11.01 -12.58
C ASP A 262 -14.15 -10.25 -12.49
N GLY A 263 -13.86 -9.67 -11.32
CA GLY A 263 -12.65 -8.87 -11.09
C GLY A 263 -12.71 -7.46 -11.66
N ILE A 264 -13.92 -6.95 -11.90
CA ILE A 264 -14.20 -5.59 -12.35
C ILE A 264 -14.99 -4.88 -11.25
N LEU A 265 -14.37 -3.94 -10.55
CA LEU A 265 -15.04 -3.17 -9.48
C LEU A 265 -15.42 -1.79 -9.99
N PRO A 266 -16.70 -1.51 -10.23
CA PRO A 266 -17.16 -0.21 -10.69
C PRO A 266 -16.96 0.87 -9.62
N LEU A 267 -16.47 2.03 -10.06
CA LEU A 267 -16.20 3.20 -9.25
C LEU A 267 -16.85 4.41 -9.92
N THR A 268 -18.14 4.58 -9.72
CA THR A 268 -18.92 5.65 -10.32
C THR A 268 -19.27 6.73 -9.31
N SER A 269 -19.64 7.93 -9.80
CA SER A 269 -20.03 9.07 -8.94
C SER A 269 -21.29 8.80 -8.11
N GLN A 270 -22.13 7.86 -8.58
CA GLN A 270 -23.32 7.36 -7.90
C GLN A 270 -23.30 5.83 -7.91
N ALA A 271 -24.07 5.19 -7.04
CA ALA A 271 -24.21 3.73 -7.01
C ALA A 271 -25.14 3.27 -8.15
N TRP A 272 -24.55 3.03 -9.33
CA TRP A 272 -25.27 2.49 -10.49
C TRP A 272 -25.32 0.96 -10.51
N PHE A 273 -24.41 0.31 -9.78
CA PHE A 273 -24.19 -1.13 -9.79
C PHE A 273 -24.30 -1.71 -8.38
N GLU A 274 -24.71 -2.98 -8.27
CA GLU A 274 -24.80 -3.68 -6.99
C GLU A 274 -23.42 -3.95 -6.36
N ASP A 275 -22.42 -4.20 -7.19
CA ASP A 275 -21.02 -4.44 -6.85
C ASP A 275 -20.17 -3.17 -6.78
N ASP A 276 -20.81 -2.00 -6.64
CA ASP A 276 -20.15 -0.71 -6.49
C ASP A 276 -19.12 -0.74 -5.33
N ILE A 277 -17.90 -0.30 -5.61
CA ILE A 277 -16.77 -0.40 -4.68
C ILE A 277 -17.04 0.26 -3.31
N ALA A 278 -17.79 1.39 -3.27
CA ALA A 278 -18.09 2.05 -2.00
C ALA A 278 -19.12 1.27 -1.18
N ALA A 279 -20.10 0.63 -1.83
CA ALA A 279 -21.02 -0.30 -1.16
C ALA A 279 -20.30 -1.54 -0.64
N ARG A 280 -19.32 -2.04 -1.38
CA ARG A 280 -18.48 -3.16 -0.97
C ARG A 280 -17.57 -2.82 0.21
N VAL A 281 -17.06 -1.58 0.32
CA VAL A 281 -16.34 -1.11 1.52
C VAL A 281 -17.25 -1.14 2.75
N GLU A 282 -18.50 -0.68 2.63
CA GLU A 282 -19.49 -0.75 3.71
C GLU A 282 -19.75 -2.20 4.14
N GLU A 283 -19.93 -3.10 3.18
CA GLU A 283 -20.13 -4.54 3.43
C GLU A 283 -18.93 -5.14 4.17
N PHE A 284 -17.71 -4.80 3.79
CA PHE A 284 -16.49 -5.24 4.48
C PHE A 284 -16.48 -4.77 5.95
N VAL A 285 -16.75 -3.48 6.19
CA VAL A 285 -16.82 -2.92 7.55
C VAL A 285 -17.88 -3.64 8.38
N ARG A 286 -19.05 -3.90 7.79
CA ARG A 286 -20.14 -4.67 8.42
C ARG A 286 -19.72 -6.10 8.75
N THR A 287 -19.00 -6.75 7.86
CA THR A 287 -18.52 -8.13 8.02
C THR A 287 -17.51 -8.25 9.15
N VAL A 288 -16.61 -7.27 9.27
CA VAL A 288 -15.51 -7.31 10.26
C VAL A 288 -15.96 -6.83 11.63
N TRP A 289 -16.63 -5.66 11.71
CA TRP A 289 -16.98 -5.01 12.98
C TRP A 289 -18.47 -5.15 13.36
N GLY A 290 -19.27 -5.84 12.54
CA GLY A 290 -20.70 -6.04 12.78
C GLY A 290 -21.58 -4.87 12.33
N THR A 291 -22.89 -5.09 12.42
CA THR A 291 -23.89 -4.12 11.94
C THR A 291 -24.24 -3.07 12.99
N GLU A 292 -24.08 -3.40 14.28
CA GLU A 292 -24.54 -2.57 15.39
C GLU A 292 -23.90 -1.17 15.42
N HIS A 293 -22.62 -1.06 15.07
CA HIS A 293 -21.83 0.18 15.09
C HIS A 293 -21.33 0.59 13.70
N LEU A 294 -22.03 0.17 12.65
CA LEU A 294 -21.63 0.42 11.27
C LEU A 294 -21.50 1.91 10.96
N GLU A 295 -22.46 2.73 11.37
CA GLU A 295 -22.47 4.16 11.08
C GLU A 295 -21.32 4.89 11.80
N GLU A 296 -21.01 4.51 13.03
CA GLU A 296 -19.87 5.05 13.79
C GLU A 296 -18.54 4.66 13.12
N ASN A 297 -18.40 3.42 12.67
CA ASN A 297 -17.20 2.94 11.99
C ASN A 297 -17.01 3.61 10.62
N LEU A 298 -18.07 3.78 9.84
CA LEU A 298 -18.01 4.52 8.56
C LEU A 298 -17.68 6.00 8.78
N ARG A 299 -18.23 6.63 9.83
CA ARG A 299 -17.89 8.01 10.19
C ARG A 299 -16.43 8.10 10.58
N PHE A 300 -15.92 7.19 11.38
CA PHE A 300 -14.51 7.17 11.78
C PHE A 300 -13.57 7.04 10.57
N ILE A 301 -13.92 6.18 9.58
CA ILE A 301 -13.18 6.08 8.31
C ILE A 301 -13.19 7.41 7.57
N ALA A 302 -14.35 8.02 7.37
CA ALA A 302 -14.51 9.26 6.65
C ALA A 302 -13.72 10.42 7.31
N ASP A 303 -13.85 10.56 8.64
CA ASP A 303 -13.15 11.58 9.42
C ASP A 303 -11.63 11.38 9.34
N SER A 304 -11.15 10.14 9.44
CA SER A 304 -9.73 9.79 9.35
C SER A 304 -9.14 10.13 7.98
N LEU A 305 -9.85 9.83 6.90
CA LEU A 305 -9.43 10.19 5.53
C LEU A 305 -9.33 11.71 5.35
N CYS A 306 -10.20 12.48 6.01
CA CYS A 306 -10.20 13.94 5.98
C CYS A 306 -9.06 14.59 6.79
N LEU A 307 -8.33 13.82 7.60
CA LEU A 307 -7.18 14.36 8.35
C LEU A 307 -6.00 14.69 7.42
N ALA A 308 -5.72 13.85 6.42
CA ALA A 308 -4.58 14.05 5.54
C ALA A 308 -4.78 13.60 4.08
N ALA A 309 -5.56 12.54 3.81
CA ALA A 309 -5.69 11.98 2.47
C ALA A 309 -6.51 12.87 1.53
N ILE A 310 -7.63 13.41 2.00
CA ILE A 310 -8.50 14.31 1.24
C ILE A 310 -8.92 15.52 2.07
N LYS A 311 -9.19 16.64 1.40
CA LYS A 311 -9.69 17.84 2.10
C LYS A 311 -11.17 17.69 2.44
N PRO A 312 -11.60 18.05 3.65
CA PRO A 312 -13.02 18.06 3.99
C PRO A 312 -13.80 19.06 3.13
N VAL A 313 -15.07 18.77 2.85
CA VAL A 313 -15.95 19.67 2.10
C VAL A 313 -16.37 20.83 3.01
N LYS A 314 -16.17 22.07 2.53
CA LYS A 314 -16.40 23.29 3.33
C LYS A 314 -17.86 23.66 3.56
N LYS A 315 -18.79 23.17 2.72
CA LYS A 315 -20.23 23.52 2.78
C LYS A 315 -21.09 22.30 2.40
N GLY A 316 -22.11 22.01 3.20
CA GLY A 316 -23.23 21.18 2.80
C GLY A 316 -23.30 19.76 3.34
N GLY A 317 -22.53 19.39 4.36
CA GLY A 317 -22.74 18.13 5.09
C GLY A 317 -22.63 16.89 4.20
N GLU A 318 -21.42 16.55 3.76
CA GLU A 318 -21.13 15.29 3.08
C GLU A 318 -21.32 14.13 4.07
N THR A 319 -22.02 13.09 3.65
CA THR A 319 -22.19 11.87 4.45
C THR A 319 -20.87 11.06 4.48
N SER A 320 -20.72 10.17 5.46
CA SER A 320 -19.55 9.29 5.54
C SER A 320 -19.35 8.45 4.26
N ARG A 321 -20.45 7.96 3.68
CA ARG A 321 -20.43 7.19 2.43
C ARG A 321 -19.98 8.02 1.23
N GLU A 322 -20.44 9.27 1.14
CA GLU A 322 -20.00 10.20 0.08
C GLU A 322 -18.53 10.56 0.23
N THR A 323 -18.04 10.78 1.46
CA THR A 323 -16.61 11.01 1.74
C THR A 323 -15.76 9.82 1.33
N ILE A 324 -16.15 8.60 1.70
CA ILE A 324 -15.44 7.37 1.30
C ILE A 324 -15.43 7.22 -0.23
N ARG A 325 -16.57 7.41 -0.90
CA ARG A 325 -16.68 7.39 -2.37
C ARG A 325 -15.76 8.43 -3.02
N ARG A 326 -15.71 9.63 -2.48
CA ARG A 326 -14.84 10.70 -2.97
C ARG A 326 -13.36 10.35 -2.80
N TYR A 327 -12.97 9.73 -1.69
CA TYR A 327 -11.60 9.21 -1.52
C TYR A 327 -11.27 8.18 -2.60
N LEU A 328 -12.14 7.19 -2.78
CA LEU A 328 -11.97 6.13 -3.78
C LEU A 328 -11.81 6.70 -5.20
N SER A 329 -12.66 7.67 -5.59
CA SER A 329 -12.66 8.24 -6.94
C SER A 329 -11.59 9.29 -7.21
N THR A 330 -10.99 9.92 -6.18
CA THR A 330 -10.07 11.04 -6.37
C THR A 330 -8.65 10.80 -5.86
N GLN A 331 -8.49 9.95 -4.85
CA GLN A 331 -7.22 9.79 -4.15
C GLN A 331 -6.69 8.36 -4.13
N PHE A 332 -7.54 7.35 -3.98
CA PHE A 332 -7.11 5.95 -3.83
C PHE A 332 -6.09 5.51 -4.89
N PHE A 333 -6.37 5.77 -6.17
CA PHE A 333 -5.46 5.33 -7.24
C PHE A 333 -4.09 6.03 -7.17
N LYS A 334 -4.02 7.26 -6.70
CA LYS A 334 -2.76 7.98 -6.49
C LYS A 334 -1.97 7.37 -5.34
N ASP A 335 -2.64 7.00 -4.25
CA ASP A 335 -2.02 6.33 -3.11
C ASP A 335 -1.52 4.94 -3.53
N HIS A 336 -2.31 4.21 -4.33
CA HIS A 336 -1.93 2.94 -4.92
C HIS A 336 -0.67 3.06 -5.81
N LEU A 337 -0.63 4.07 -6.68
CA LEU A 337 0.56 4.36 -7.51
C LEU A 337 1.80 4.68 -6.66
N LYS A 338 1.63 5.40 -5.55
CA LYS A 338 2.72 5.71 -4.62
C LYS A 338 3.23 4.44 -3.92
N THR A 339 2.33 3.62 -3.38
CA THR A 339 2.63 2.36 -2.69
C THR A 339 3.39 1.41 -3.61
N TYR A 340 2.92 1.22 -4.83
CA TYR A 340 3.53 0.33 -5.82
C TYR A 340 4.56 1.02 -6.74
N LYS A 341 5.06 2.19 -6.37
CA LYS A 341 6.12 2.92 -7.10
C LYS A 341 5.84 3.05 -8.60
N LYS A 342 4.63 3.48 -8.95
CA LYS A 342 4.11 3.61 -10.33
C LYS A 342 4.03 2.28 -11.10
N ARG A 343 3.90 1.18 -10.40
CA ARG A 343 3.67 -0.15 -10.98
C ARG A 343 2.37 -0.74 -10.40
N PRO A 344 1.20 -0.15 -10.74
CA PRO A 344 -0.08 -0.52 -10.11
C PRO A 344 -0.43 -1.98 -10.41
N ILE A 345 -1.02 -2.65 -9.42
CA ILE A 345 -1.59 -3.98 -9.58
C ILE A 345 -3.09 -3.94 -9.81
N TYR A 346 -3.77 -2.88 -9.35
CA TYR A 346 -5.15 -2.56 -9.72
C TYR A 346 -5.11 -1.47 -10.76
N TRP A 347 -5.71 -1.72 -11.91
CA TRP A 347 -5.68 -0.82 -13.05
C TRP A 347 -6.99 -0.06 -13.13
N LEU A 348 -6.90 1.26 -13.23
CA LEU A 348 -8.05 2.14 -13.31
C LEU A 348 -8.42 2.39 -14.78
N PHE A 349 -9.48 1.74 -15.24
CA PHE A 349 -10.15 2.09 -16.49
C PHE A 349 -11.02 3.33 -16.26
N SER A 350 -10.98 4.29 -17.18
CA SER A 350 -11.67 5.57 -17.01
C SER A 350 -12.21 6.08 -18.35
N SER A 351 -13.48 6.49 -18.35
CA SER A 351 -14.12 7.12 -19.52
C SER A 351 -13.55 8.52 -19.84
N GLY A 352 -12.90 9.17 -18.88
CA GLY A 352 -12.28 10.47 -19.08
C GLY A 352 -12.55 11.49 -17.97
N LYS A 353 -12.64 12.76 -18.37
CA LYS A 353 -12.69 13.89 -17.45
C LYS A 353 -13.99 13.96 -16.62
N GLU A 354 -15.11 13.63 -17.24
CA GLU A 354 -16.43 13.67 -16.57
C GLU A 354 -16.65 12.43 -15.69
N LYS A 355 -15.74 11.43 -15.75
CA LYS A 355 -15.77 10.20 -14.96
C LYS A 355 -17.14 9.51 -15.03
N ALA A 356 -17.70 9.42 -16.24
CA ALA A 356 -18.98 8.78 -16.46
C ALA A 356 -18.96 7.31 -16.05
N PHE A 357 -17.85 6.62 -16.32
CA PHE A 357 -17.55 5.27 -15.86
C PHE A 357 -16.07 5.16 -15.49
N GLU A 358 -15.81 4.67 -14.31
CA GLU A 358 -14.50 4.23 -13.88
C GLU A 358 -14.65 2.85 -13.24
N CYS A 359 -13.66 1.99 -13.38
CA CYS A 359 -13.58 0.73 -12.66
C CYS A 359 -12.12 0.33 -12.37
N LEU A 360 -11.93 -0.42 -11.30
CA LEU A 360 -10.66 -1.08 -11.01
C LEU A 360 -10.68 -2.51 -11.53
N VAL A 361 -9.60 -2.94 -12.16
CA VAL A 361 -9.37 -4.32 -12.59
C VAL A 361 -8.07 -4.81 -12.01
N TYR A 362 -8.08 -5.97 -11.35
CA TYR A 362 -6.86 -6.60 -10.85
C TYR A 362 -6.11 -7.28 -11.99
N LEU A 363 -4.87 -6.88 -12.23
CA LEU A 363 -4.08 -7.34 -13.39
C LEU A 363 -3.99 -8.87 -13.50
N HIS A 364 -3.93 -9.59 -12.38
CA HIS A 364 -3.87 -11.05 -12.35
C HIS A 364 -5.21 -11.72 -12.73
N ARG A 365 -6.32 -11.01 -12.58
CA ARG A 365 -7.66 -11.48 -12.97
C ARG A 365 -8.06 -11.03 -14.37
N TYR A 366 -7.27 -10.15 -14.99
CA TYR A 366 -7.50 -9.72 -16.37
C TYR A 366 -7.29 -10.90 -17.34
N ASN A 367 -8.22 -11.06 -18.28
CA ASN A 367 -8.12 -11.94 -19.42
C ASN A 367 -8.80 -11.33 -20.65
N GLU A 368 -8.77 -12.02 -21.79
CA GLU A 368 -9.35 -11.52 -23.05
C GLU A 368 -10.86 -11.25 -22.99
N THR A 369 -11.59 -11.82 -22.02
CA THR A 369 -13.01 -11.58 -21.83
C THR A 369 -13.32 -10.35 -20.97
N THR A 370 -12.34 -9.77 -20.29
CA THR A 370 -12.54 -8.67 -19.34
C THR A 370 -13.11 -7.41 -20.02
N LEU A 371 -12.55 -6.98 -21.15
CA LEU A 371 -13.05 -5.81 -21.87
C LEU A 371 -14.45 -6.05 -22.49
N PRO A 372 -14.72 -7.20 -23.15
CA PRO A 372 -16.08 -7.54 -23.58
C PRO A 372 -17.11 -7.53 -22.44
N ARG A 373 -16.76 -8.10 -21.28
CA ARG A 373 -17.65 -8.10 -20.09
C ARG A 373 -17.85 -6.70 -19.55
N MET A 374 -16.78 -5.89 -19.41
CA MET A 374 -16.87 -4.50 -18.99
C MET A 374 -17.86 -3.73 -19.86
N ARG A 375 -17.84 -3.96 -21.18
CA ARG A 375 -18.74 -3.33 -22.11
C ARG A 375 -20.19 -3.81 -21.94
N THR A 376 -20.42 -5.12 -21.93
CA THR A 376 -21.76 -5.70 -21.97
C THR A 376 -22.47 -5.70 -20.63
N GLU A 377 -21.73 -5.88 -19.53
CA GLU A 377 -22.30 -6.00 -18.19
C GLU A 377 -22.35 -4.65 -17.45
N TYR A 378 -21.52 -3.67 -17.83
CA TYR A 378 -21.43 -2.37 -17.14
C TYR A 378 -21.74 -1.19 -18.06
N VAL A 379 -20.94 -0.95 -19.10
CA VAL A 379 -21.04 0.28 -19.91
C VAL A 379 -22.37 0.37 -20.69
N THR A 380 -22.76 -0.72 -21.34
CA THR A 380 -24.02 -0.74 -22.13
C THR A 380 -25.27 -0.56 -21.25
N PRO A 381 -25.42 -1.25 -20.10
CA PRO A 381 -26.52 -0.98 -19.17
C PRO A 381 -26.50 0.45 -18.62
N LEU A 382 -25.32 1.01 -18.30
CA LEU A 382 -25.18 2.36 -17.77
C LEU A 382 -25.64 3.43 -18.76
N LEU A 383 -25.36 3.26 -20.06
CA LEU A 383 -25.88 4.14 -21.12
C LEU A 383 -27.41 4.25 -21.05
N GLY A 384 -28.11 3.12 -20.96
CA GLY A 384 -29.55 3.08 -20.86
C GLY A 384 -30.11 3.67 -19.56
N GLN A 385 -29.41 3.42 -18.43
CA GLN A 385 -29.80 3.96 -17.14
C GLN A 385 -29.66 5.48 -17.09
N MET A 386 -28.56 6.03 -17.63
CA MET A 386 -28.31 7.47 -17.71
C MET A 386 -29.36 8.17 -18.61
N ASP A 387 -29.63 7.62 -19.79
CA ASP A 387 -30.68 8.15 -20.67
C ASP A 387 -32.05 8.19 -19.94
N SER A 388 -32.44 7.09 -19.31
CA SER A 388 -33.71 7.01 -18.55
C SER A 388 -33.72 7.97 -17.34
N ARG A 389 -32.60 8.21 -16.68
CA ARG A 389 -32.50 9.18 -15.58
C ARG A 389 -32.68 10.61 -16.09
N ILE A 390 -32.04 10.96 -17.20
CA ILE A 390 -32.15 12.28 -17.83
C ILE A 390 -33.63 12.55 -18.22
N GLU A 391 -34.31 11.59 -18.82
CA GLU A 391 -35.73 11.73 -19.18
C GLU A 391 -36.61 11.97 -17.94
N ARG A 392 -36.42 11.18 -16.88
CA ARG A 392 -37.13 11.39 -15.60
C ARG A 392 -36.88 12.76 -15.00
N LEU A 393 -35.65 13.22 -15.02
CA LEU A 393 -35.26 14.54 -14.50
C LEU A 393 -35.90 15.67 -15.32
N ARG A 394 -36.03 15.52 -16.65
CA ARG A 394 -36.71 16.48 -17.51
C ARG A 394 -38.21 16.62 -17.14
N LEU A 395 -38.89 15.49 -16.88
CA LEU A 395 -40.28 15.51 -16.40
C LEU A 395 -40.41 16.22 -15.04
N GLN A 396 -39.53 15.86 -14.08
CA GLN A 396 -39.52 16.49 -12.78
C GLN A 396 -39.18 18.00 -12.85
N GLN A 397 -38.33 18.42 -13.75
CA GLN A 397 -37.97 19.82 -13.97
C GLN A 397 -39.18 20.66 -14.41
N ASN A 398 -40.04 20.09 -15.25
CA ASN A 398 -41.23 20.77 -15.74
C ASN A 398 -42.31 21.00 -14.64
N GLU A 399 -42.29 20.18 -13.59
CA GLU A 399 -43.23 20.23 -12.47
C GLU A 399 -42.67 20.98 -11.26
N ALA A 400 -41.34 21.26 -11.23
CA ALA A 400 -40.66 21.81 -10.09
C ALA A 400 -40.73 23.34 -10.02
N GLU A 401 -40.65 23.91 -8.80
CA GLU A 401 -40.50 25.36 -8.59
C GLU A 401 -39.12 25.84 -9.10
N THR A 402 -39.03 27.14 -9.41
CA THR A 402 -37.87 27.77 -10.08
C THR A 402 -36.52 27.42 -9.49
N ALA A 403 -36.38 27.36 -8.17
CA ALA A 403 -35.12 27.04 -7.51
C ALA A 403 -34.71 25.57 -7.68
N GLU A 404 -35.69 24.68 -7.56
CA GLU A 404 -35.51 23.24 -7.75
C GLU A 404 -35.34 22.88 -9.25
N ALA A 405 -36.11 23.48 -10.13
CA ALA A 405 -35.95 23.32 -11.58
C ALA A 405 -34.54 23.70 -12.04
N LYS A 406 -33.93 24.76 -11.46
CA LYS A 406 -32.55 25.14 -11.74
C LYS A 406 -31.54 24.11 -11.23
N ARG A 407 -31.77 23.49 -10.08
CA ARG A 407 -30.91 22.41 -9.53
C ARG A 407 -30.99 21.18 -10.43
N ILE A 408 -32.20 20.76 -10.80
CA ILE A 408 -32.43 19.62 -11.71
C ILE A 408 -31.78 19.89 -13.07
N GLY A 409 -31.89 21.11 -13.61
CA GLY A 409 -31.22 21.48 -14.85
C GLY A 409 -29.71 21.27 -14.83
N LYS A 410 -29.04 21.64 -13.74
CA LYS A 410 -27.61 21.38 -13.59
C LYS A 410 -27.26 19.88 -13.52
N GLU A 411 -28.12 19.06 -12.90
CA GLU A 411 -27.96 17.61 -12.87
C GLU A 411 -28.10 17.02 -14.26
N ILE A 412 -29.10 17.47 -15.04
CA ILE A 412 -29.30 17.07 -16.45
C ILE A 412 -28.07 17.44 -17.30
N ASP A 413 -27.55 18.66 -17.17
CA ASP A 413 -26.38 19.11 -17.91
C ASP A 413 -25.14 18.25 -17.59
N SER A 414 -24.94 17.91 -16.32
CA SER A 414 -23.85 17.04 -15.88
C SER A 414 -23.99 15.63 -16.44
N LEU A 415 -25.17 15.01 -16.30
CA LEU A 415 -25.44 13.67 -16.83
C LEU A 415 -25.34 13.62 -18.37
N THR A 416 -25.73 14.68 -19.07
CA THR A 416 -25.63 14.76 -20.52
C THR A 416 -24.17 14.77 -20.99
N LYS A 417 -23.29 15.48 -20.26
CA LYS A 417 -21.83 15.46 -20.53
C LYS A 417 -21.27 14.07 -20.27
N GLN A 418 -21.61 13.47 -19.13
CA GLN A 418 -21.19 12.11 -18.80
C GLN A 418 -21.68 11.11 -19.85
N LEU A 419 -22.91 11.19 -20.29
CA LEU A 419 -23.46 10.31 -21.32
C LEU A 419 -22.71 10.43 -22.66
N THR A 420 -22.34 11.66 -23.04
CA THR A 420 -21.56 11.90 -24.26
C THR A 420 -20.17 11.29 -24.16
N GLU A 421 -19.51 11.46 -23.01
CA GLU A 421 -18.21 10.84 -22.72
C GLU A 421 -18.31 9.31 -22.72
N LEU A 422 -19.36 8.76 -22.09
CA LEU A 422 -19.57 7.32 -22.00
C LEU A 422 -19.79 6.65 -23.37
N ARG A 423 -20.49 7.31 -24.28
CA ARG A 423 -20.67 6.83 -25.66
C ARG A 423 -19.33 6.76 -26.40
N SER A 424 -18.49 7.79 -26.27
CA SER A 424 -17.15 7.79 -26.84
C SER A 424 -16.27 6.70 -26.23
N PHE A 425 -16.41 6.45 -24.92
CA PHE A 425 -15.71 5.37 -24.23
C PHE A 425 -16.17 3.99 -24.69
N ASP A 426 -17.50 3.79 -24.91
CA ASP A 426 -18.04 2.53 -25.43
C ASP A 426 -17.48 2.18 -26.80
N ASP A 427 -17.34 3.19 -27.71
CA ASP A 427 -16.75 3.00 -29.03
C ASP A 427 -15.28 2.58 -28.94
N GLN A 428 -14.51 3.21 -28.06
CA GLN A 428 -13.11 2.82 -27.82
C GLN A 428 -13.03 1.44 -27.19
N LEU A 429 -13.83 1.18 -26.16
CA LEU A 429 -13.85 -0.10 -25.44
C LEU A 429 -14.19 -1.26 -26.40
N LYS A 430 -15.14 -1.06 -27.31
CA LYS A 430 -15.46 -2.04 -28.36
C LYS A 430 -14.23 -2.36 -29.21
N HIS A 431 -13.50 -1.35 -29.68
CA HIS A 431 -12.30 -1.55 -30.48
C HIS A 431 -11.24 -2.38 -29.73
N TYR A 432 -10.93 -2.02 -28.49
CA TYR A 432 -9.95 -2.75 -27.69
C TYR A 432 -10.43 -4.15 -27.27
N ALA A 433 -11.73 -4.36 -27.08
CA ALA A 433 -12.30 -5.67 -26.82
C ALA A 433 -12.13 -6.62 -28.02
N ASP A 434 -12.32 -6.10 -29.26
CA ASP A 434 -12.13 -6.87 -30.48
C ASP A 434 -10.65 -7.28 -30.70
N MET A 435 -9.70 -6.54 -30.11
CA MET A 435 -8.25 -6.86 -30.18
C MET A 435 -7.85 -8.06 -29.30
N LYS A 436 -8.71 -8.49 -28.35
CA LYS A 436 -8.43 -9.62 -27.44
C LYS A 436 -7.06 -9.51 -26.77
N ILE A 437 -6.77 -8.35 -26.19
CA ILE A 437 -5.46 -8.07 -25.58
C ILE A 437 -5.14 -9.12 -24.52
N GLN A 438 -3.95 -9.71 -24.61
CA GLN A 438 -3.39 -10.59 -23.61
C GLN A 438 -2.26 -9.89 -22.85
N LEU A 439 -2.16 -10.18 -21.57
CA LEU A 439 -1.07 -9.71 -20.71
C LEU A 439 0.00 -10.78 -20.60
N ASP A 440 1.24 -10.38 -20.82
CA ASP A 440 2.42 -11.14 -20.41
C ASP A 440 3.03 -10.45 -19.19
N LEU A 441 2.95 -11.10 -18.04
CA LEU A 441 3.44 -10.51 -16.80
C LEU A 441 4.97 -10.35 -16.79
N ASP A 442 5.70 -11.10 -17.60
CA ASP A 442 7.15 -11.00 -17.76
C ASP A 442 7.56 -9.71 -18.51
N ASP A 443 6.68 -9.15 -19.36
CA ASP A 443 6.90 -7.86 -20.03
C ASP A 443 6.92 -6.66 -19.08
N GLY A 444 6.46 -6.85 -17.85
CA GLY A 444 6.33 -5.82 -16.84
C GLY A 444 5.15 -4.87 -17.06
N VAL A 445 4.86 -4.07 -16.00
CA VAL A 445 3.66 -3.23 -15.96
C VAL A 445 3.67 -2.16 -17.05
N LYS A 446 4.81 -1.52 -17.34
CA LYS A 446 4.90 -0.43 -18.31
C LYS A 446 4.43 -0.87 -19.71
N VAL A 447 4.92 -2.00 -20.20
CA VAL A 447 4.57 -2.55 -21.51
C VAL A 447 3.11 -2.96 -21.57
N ASN A 448 2.67 -3.74 -20.59
CA ASN A 448 1.29 -4.22 -20.54
C ASN A 448 0.27 -3.08 -20.40
N TYR A 449 0.56 -2.06 -19.57
CA TYR A 449 -0.30 -0.89 -19.38
C TYR A 449 -0.46 -0.09 -20.67
N GLY A 450 0.61 0.06 -21.44
CA GLY A 450 0.61 0.75 -22.73
C GLY A 450 -0.28 0.12 -23.81
N LYS A 451 -0.58 -1.19 -23.71
CA LYS A 451 -1.44 -1.91 -24.67
C LYS A 451 -2.89 -1.38 -24.70
N PHE A 452 -3.34 -0.66 -23.68
CA PHE A 452 -4.72 -0.19 -23.52
C PHE A 452 -4.94 1.29 -23.91
N GLY A 453 -3.90 1.99 -24.31
CA GLY A 453 -3.97 3.37 -24.77
C GLY A 453 -4.70 4.28 -23.75
N THR A 454 -5.71 5.01 -24.24
CA THR A 454 -6.47 5.99 -23.45
C THR A 454 -7.57 5.39 -22.58
N LEU A 455 -7.81 4.09 -22.63
CA LEU A 455 -8.79 3.44 -21.73
C LEU A 455 -8.35 3.47 -20.26
N LEU A 456 -7.04 3.54 -19.99
CA LEU A 456 -6.48 3.54 -18.64
C LEU A 456 -6.14 4.96 -18.18
N ALA A 457 -6.32 5.19 -16.89
CA ALA A 457 -5.92 6.45 -16.24
C ALA A 457 -4.40 6.53 -16.06
N GLU A 458 -3.86 7.75 -15.93
CA GLU A 458 -2.45 8.01 -15.56
C GLU A 458 -1.40 7.35 -16.49
N VAL A 459 -1.73 7.07 -17.75
CA VAL A 459 -0.86 6.37 -18.72
C VAL A 459 0.54 7.00 -18.79
N LYS A 460 0.61 8.33 -18.94
CA LYS A 460 1.88 9.05 -19.00
C LYS A 460 2.72 8.90 -17.73
N ALA A 461 2.08 8.88 -16.56
CA ALA A 461 2.78 8.73 -15.27
C ALA A 461 3.39 7.34 -15.10
N ILE A 462 2.78 6.32 -15.70
CA ILE A 462 3.16 4.91 -15.58
C ILE A 462 4.12 4.51 -16.70
N THR A 463 3.80 4.82 -17.97
CA THR A 463 4.60 4.41 -19.12
C THR A 463 5.76 5.35 -19.41
N GLY A 464 5.64 6.64 -19.05
CA GLY A 464 6.54 7.70 -19.41
C GLY A 464 6.27 8.29 -20.81
N ASP A 465 5.37 7.70 -21.58
CA ASP A 465 5.02 8.10 -22.94
C ASP A 465 3.63 8.77 -22.95
N LYS A 466 3.39 9.63 -23.93
CA LYS A 466 2.02 10.13 -24.16
C LYS A 466 1.19 8.97 -24.69
N ALA A 467 -0.05 8.85 -24.23
CA ALA A 467 -1.04 7.97 -24.86
C ALA A 467 -1.23 8.49 -26.31
N GLU A 468 -1.01 7.62 -27.28
CA GLU A 468 -1.33 7.89 -28.69
C GLU A 468 -2.83 7.83 -28.94
#